data_7025628fc5a516f9aac1a9b6718c0be9
#
_entry.id   7025628fc5a516f9aac1a9b6718c0be9
#
_cell.length_a   1.000
_cell.length_b   1.000
_cell.length_c   1.000
_cell.angle_alpha   90.00
_cell.angle_beta   90.00
_cell.angle_gamma   90.00
#
_symmetry.space_group_name_H-M   'P 1'
#
loop_
_entity.id
_entity.type
_entity.pdbx_description
1 polymer ?
#
loop_
_entity_poly.entity_id
_entity_poly.type
_entity_poly.pdbx_seq_one_letter_code
_entity_poly.pdbx_strand_id
1 'polypeptide(L)'
;MKTKIWIALIALYIVWGSTYLAIRFAVETIPPFLQAGLRFLISGLILVLWRRAAGDAMPTRPQWKSLAIIGTLLLLGGNGLVSFAEQRIASGVAALIVGTVPLWLVLIEALRPGGVKPTWRAIIGLIIGFGGIYLLVGPSELTGKLQFDAIGTFAVIAASFLWSIGSIYSRSAELPKSAWMMTGGEMVSGSLLIFMVSLILGEWKSFNPADVSSTSWLALLYLITFGSMIGFVAYIWLLQNAPISLVATYAYVNPLVAVLLGNWLAQEALTSRILIAAGIIIGSVIFINSARQASAGREAKPVVPDKEEIASSG
;
A
#
# COMPACT_ATOMS: atom_id res chain seq x y z
N MET A 1 14.72 7.26 22.39
CA MET A 1 14.58 6.50 21.14
C MET A 1 13.22 5.79 21.02
N LYS A 2 12.78 4.98 22.00
CA LYS A 2 11.48 4.28 21.98
C LYS A 2 10.27 5.20 21.72
N THR A 3 10.20 6.35 22.39
CA THR A 3 9.08 7.32 22.23
C THR A 3 8.98 7.86 20.80
N LYS A 4 10.11 8.19 20.16
CA LYS A 4 10.14 8.68 18.77
C LYS A 4 9.62 7.62 17.78
N ILE A 5 9.95 6.33 18.02
CA ILE A 5 9.45 5.21 17.20
C ILE A 5 7.92 5.13 17.29
N TRP A 6 7.36 5.19 18.50
CA TRP A 6 5.91 5.15 18.69
C TRP A 6 5.19 6.36 18.07
N ILE A 7 5.75 7.56 18.21
CA ILE A 7 5.17 8.76 17.58
C ILE A 7 5.15 8.61 16.06
N ALA A 8 6.26 8.19 15.45
CA ALA A 8 6.33 7.99 14.00
C ALA A 8 5.40 6.86 13.51
N LEU A 9 5.26 5.80 14.31
CA LEU A 9 4.39 4.67 13.98
C LEU A 9 2.91 5.06 14.06
N ILE A 10 2.50 5.75 15.12
CA ILE A 10 1.13 6.27 15.27
C ILE A 10 0.84 7.28 14.16
N ALA A 11 1.78 8.19 13.86
CA ALA A 11 1.64 9.11 12.74
C ALA A 11 1.43 8.36 11.41
N LEU A 12 2.21 7.29 11.15
CA LEU A 12 2.06 6.46 9.96
C LEU A 12 0.69 5.79 9.91
N TYR A 13 0.19 5.24 11.03
CA TYR A 13 -1.12 4.60 11.10
C TYR A 13 -2.26 5.57 10.77
N ILE A 14 -2.22 6.75 11.39
CA ILE A 14 -3.25 7.76 11.18
C ILE A 14 -3.16 8.33 9.77
N VAL A 15 -1.97 8.74 9.34
CA VAL A 15 -1.76 9.39 8.04
C VAL A 15 -2.11 8.45 6.90
N TRP A 16 -1.54 7.25 6.85
CA TRP A 16 -1.83 6.34 5.74
C TRP A 16 -3.22 5.69 5.85
N GLY A 17 -3.71 5.45 7.07
CA GLY A 17 -5.08 4.97 7.26
C GLY A 17 -6.13 5.98 6.80
N SER A 18 -5.90 7.28 7.00
CA SER A 18 -6.81 8.34 6.55
C SER A 18 -6.69 8.70 5.07
N THR A 19 -5.63 8.23 4.36
CA THR A 19 -5.49 8.52 2.92
C THR A 19 -6.62 7.95 2.08
N TYR A 20 -7.22 6.84 2.45
CA TYR A 20 -8.39 6.28 1.76
C TYR A 20 -9.57 7.25 1.82
N LEU A 21 -9.92 7.74 3.00
CA LEU A 21 -10.98 8.74 3.13
C LEU A 21 -10.64 10.05 2.41
N ALA A 22 -9.38 10.48 2.44
CA ALA A 22 -8.96 11.67 1.71
C ALA A 22 -9.02 11.48 0.19
N ILE A 23 -8.71 10.28 -0.34
CA ILE A 23 -8.90 9.94 -1.75
C ILE A 23 -10.39 10.00 -2.08
N ARG A 24 -11.26 9.41 -1.24
CA ARG A 24 -12.72 9.43 -1.41
C ARG A 24 -13.24 10.87 -1.60
N PHE A 25 -12.86 11.79 -0.72
CA PHE A 25 -13.23 13.20 -0.82
C PHE A 25 -12.60 13.91 -2.02
N ALA A 26 -11.36 13.60 -2.37
CA ALA A 26 -10.70 14.21 -3.51
C ALA A 26 -11.39 13.83 -4.83
N VAL A 27 -11.80 12.56 -4.99
CA VAL A 27 -12.40 12.06 -6.23
C VAL A 27 -13.90 12.37 -6.36
N GLU A 28 -14.51 13.06 -5.40
CA GLU A 28 -15.89 13.54 -5.52
C GLU A 28 -16.05 14.55 -6.66
N THR A 29 -15.06 15.42 -6.85
CA THR A 29 -15.10 16.47 -7.88
C THR A 29 -13.85 16.54 -8.73
N ILE A 30 -12.75 15.84 -8.40
CA ILE A 30 -11.55 15.73 -9.21
C ILE A 30 -11.51 14.35 -9.85
N PRO A 31 -11.34 14.21 -11.17
CA PRO A 31 -11.20 12.92 -11.82
C PRO A 31 -10.07 12.07 -11.20
N PRO A 32 -10.26 10.76 -11.02
CA PRO A 32 -9.40 9.94 -10.16
C PRO A 32 -7.95 9.84 -10.61
N PHE A 33 -7.70 9.64 -11.91
CA PHE A 33 -6.32 9.58 -12.41
C PHE A 33 -5.68 10.98 -12.46
N LEU A 34 -6.46 12.03 -12.75
CA LEU A 34 -5.97 13.40 -12.68
C LEU A 34 -5.55 13.77 -11.25
N GLN A 35 -6.39 13.43 -10.26
CA GLN A 35 -6.10 13.62 -8.83
C GLN A 35 -4.81 12.88 -8.41
N ALA A 36 -4.70 11.60 -8.76
CA ALA A 36 -3.52 10.80 -8.43
C ALA A 36 -2.26 11.33 -9.13
N GLY A 37 -2.38 11.74 -10.40
CA GLY A 37 -1.30 12.35 -11.16
C GLY A 37 -0.78 13.65 -10.52
N LEU A 38 -1.68 14.58 -10.18
CA LEU A 38 -1.32 15.84 -9.50
C LEU A 38 -0.65 15.58 -8.14
N ARG A 39 -1.24 14.68 -7.33
CA ARG A 39 -0.69 14.30 -6.03
C ARG A 39 0.75 13.83 -6.14
N PHE A 40 1.02 12.85 -6.99
CA PHE A 40 2.35 12.25 -7.09
C PHE A 40 3.35 13.11 -7.85
N LEU A 41 2.91 13.88 -8.86
CA LEU A 41 3.82 14.79 -9.55
C LEU A 41 4.35 15.87 -8.61
N ILE A 42 3.46 16.54 -7.87
CA ILE A 42 3.86 17.61 -6.95
C ILE A 42 4.77 17.06 -5.85
N SER A 43 4.35 15.98 -5.19
CA SER A 43 5.16 15.36 -4.12
C SER A 43 6.51 14.85 -4.64
N GLY A 44 6.51 14.19 -5.80
CA GLY A 44 7.73 13.66 -6.42
C GLY A 44 8.70 14.74 -6.84
N LEU A 45 8.22 15.83 -7.45
CA LEU A 45 9.07 16.98 -7.82
C LEU A 45 9.69 17.63 -6.58
N ILE A 46 8.92 17.86 -5.52
CA ILE A 46 9.44 18.41 -4.27
C ILE A 46 10.56 17.51 -3.73
N LEU A 47 10.36 16.21 -3.68
CA LEU A 47 11.38 15.26 -3.18
C LEU A 47 12.64 15.24 -4.05
N VAL A 48 12.48 15.14 -5.38
CA VAL A 48 13.62 15.11 -6.31
C VAL A 48 14.42 16.42 -6.26
N LEU A 49 13.74 17.58 -6.30
CA LEU A 49 14.41 18.88 -6.25
C LEU A 49 15.12 19.10 -4.92
N TRP A 50 14.44 18.76 -3.80
CA TRP A 50 15.05 18.83 -2.48
C TRP A 50 16.29 17.96 -2.38
N ARG A 51 16.23 16.69 -2.81
CA ARG A 51 17.37 15.78 -2.74
C ARG A 51 18.49 16.17 -3.70
N ARG A 52 18.13 16.69 -4.88
CA ARG A 52 19.13 17.22 -5.82
C ARG A 52 19.87 18.42 -5.23
N ALA A 53 19.16 19.35 -4.58
CA ALA A 53 19.76 20.48 -3.87
C ALA A 53 20.63 20.04 -2.67
N ALA A 54 20.30 18.92 -2.02
CA ALA A 54 21.09 18.34 -0.95
C ALA A 54 22.31 17.52 -1.43
N GLY A 55 22.56 17.46 -2.75
CA GLY A 55 23.77 16.82 -3.32
C GLY A 55 23.57 15.39 -3.83
N ASP A 56 22.36 14.81 -3.77
CA ASP A 56 22.12 13.49 -4.34
C ASP A 56 22.27 13.53 -5.87
N ALA A 57 22.86 12.47 -6.43
CA ALA A 57 22.93 12.31 -7.88
C ALA A 57 21.53 12.04 -8.47
N MET A 58 21.28 12.58 -9.67
CA MET A 58 20.08 12.21 -10.43
C MET A 58 20.12 10.73 -10.82
N PRO A 59 18.96 10.06 -10.91
CA PRO A 59 18.90 8.67 -11.34
C PRO A 59 19.51 8.47 -12.74
N THR A 60 20.23 7.39 -12.93
CA THR A 60 20.74 6.96 -14.24
C THR A 60 19.61 6.49 -15.15
N ARG A 61 19.87 6.32 -16.45
CA ARG A 61 18.85 5.80 -17.39
C ARG A 61 18.29 4.44 -16.97
N PRO A 62 19.10 3.43 -16.55
CA PRO A 62 18.55 2.17 -16.03
C PRO A 62 17.70 2.37 -14.79
N GLN A 63 18.12 3.24 -13.86
CA GLN A 63 17.33 3.55 -12.65
C GLN A 63 16.00 4.21 -13.01
N TRP A 64 15.96 5.18 -13.95
CA TRP A 64 14.71 5.77 -14.42
C TRP A 64 13.76 4.73 -15.02
N LYS A 65 14.29 3.75 -15.76
CA LYS A 65 13.48 2.63 -16.29
C LYS A 65 12.87 1.80 -15.14
N SER A 66 13.68 1.46 -14.13
CA SER A 66 13.20 0.73 -12.95
C SER A 66 12.14 1.52 -12.19
N LEU A 67 12.37 2.82 -11.96
CA LEU A 67 11.43 3.73 -11.30
C LEU A 67 10.11 3.85 -12.08
N ALA A 68 10.16 3.90 -13.40
CA ALA A 68 8.96 3.94 -14.24
C ALA A 68 8.16 2.63 -14.14
N ILE A 69 8.81 1.46 -14.14
CA ILE A 69 8.13 0.17 -13.94
C ILE A 69 7.49 0.11 -12.55
N ILE A 70 8.22 0.50 -11.50
CA ILE A 70 7.70 0.52 -10.14
C ILE A 70 6.54 1.51 -10.04
N GLY A 71 6.70 2.74 -10.56
CA GLY A 71 5.65 3.75 -10.59
C GLY A 71 4.40 3.30 -11.35
N THR A 72 4.56 2.54 -12.44
CA THR A 72 3.42 1.93 -13.15
C THR A 72 2.68 0.92 -12.27
N LEU A 73 3.39 0.06 -11.58
CA LEU A 73 2.79 -1.01 -10.79
C LEU A 73 2.22 -0.51 -9.46
N LEU A 74 2.94 0.36 -8.74
CA LEU A 74 2.53 0.84 -7.43
C LEU A 74 1.61 2.06 -7.52
N LEU A 75 1.93 3.03 -8.37
CA LEU A 75 1.21 4.29 -8.38
C LEU A 75 0.07 4.30 -9.39
N LEU A 76 0.30 3.92 -10.64
CA LEU A 76 -0.78 3.83 -11.63
C LEU A 76 -1.67 2.62 -11.31
N GLY A 77 -1.11 1.42 -11.25
CA GLY A 77 -1.83 0.17 -10.99
C GLY A 77 -2.34 0.06 -9.55
N GLY A 78 -1.56 0.50 -8.58
CA GLY A 78 -1.97 0.51 -7.16
C GLY A 78 -2.88 1.70 -6.86
N ASN A 79 -2.29 2.87 -6.61
CA ASN A 79 -3.04 4.06 -6.16
C ASN A 79 -4.05 4.59 -7.17
N GLY A 80 -3.75 4.57 -8.47
CA GLY A 80 -4.66 5.04 -9.52
C GLY A 80 -5.95 4.22 -9.57
N LEU A 81 -5.84 2.88 -9.52
CA LEU A 81 -7.01 2.01 -9.47
C LEU A 81 -7.77 2.11 -8.15
N VAL A 82 -7.09 2.35 -7.01
CA VAL A 82 -7.76 2.67 -5.74
C VAL A 82 -8.55 3.96 -5.88
N SER A 83 -7.95 5.03 -6.41
CA SER A 83 -8.64 6.31 -6.63
C SER A 83 -9.85 6.15 -7.55
N PHE A 84 -9.75 5.36 -8.61
CA PHE A 84 -10.88 5.03 -9.49
C PHE A 84 -11.97 4.25 -8.76
N ALA A 85 -11.58 3.30 -7.94
CA ALA A 85 -12.52 2.45 -7.20
C ALA A 85 -13.28 3.23 -6.12
N GLU A 86 -12.65 4.19 -5.46
CA GLU A 86 -13.28 4.97 -4.39
C GLU A 86 -14.37 5.95 -4.87
N GLN A 87 -14.52 6.14 -6.18
CA GLN A 87 -15.73 6.74 -6.73
C GLN A 87 -16.97 5.81 -6.64
N ARG A 88 -16.77 4.50 -6.42
CA ARG A 88 -17.77 3.43 -6.55
C ARG A 88 -18.01 2.66 -5.27
N ILE A 89 -16.97 2.50 -4.44
CA ILE A 89 -17.01 1.75 -3.19
C ILE A 89 -16.57 2.60 -2.01
N ALA A 90 -16.99 2.20 -0.81
CA ALA A 90 -16.60 2.88 0.43
C ALA A 90 -15.08 2.79 0.68
N SER A 91 -14.51 3.86 1.22
CA SER A 91 -13.08 3.97 1.51
C SER A 91 -12.58 2.89 2.48
N GLY A 92 -13.40 2.56 3.50
CA GLY A 92 -13.11 1.46 4.42
C GLY A 92 -13.06 0.08 3.75
N VAL A 93 -13.93 -0.17 2.74
CA VAL A 93 -13.91 -1.41 1.96
C VAL A 93 -12.66 -1.48 1.08
N ALA A 94 -12.30 -0.37 0.42
CA ALA A 94 -11.07 -0.28 -0.37
C ALA A 94 -9.83 -0.59 0.50
N ALA A 95 -9.74 0.04 1.68
CA ALA A 95 -8.65 -0.19 2.62
C ALA A 95 -8.55 -1.65 3.10
N LEU A 96 -9.67 -2.32 3.37
CA LEU A 96 -9.69 -3.74 3.75
C LEU A 96 -9.17 -4.65 2.64
N ILE A 97 -9.55 -4.39 1.39
CA ILE A 97 -9.06 -5.16 0.24
C ILE A 97 -7.56 -4.88 0.03
N VAL A 98 -7.09 -3.64 0.13
CA VAL A 98 -5.65 -3.32 0.06
C VAL A 98 -4.89 -3.96 1.23
N GLY A 99 -5.50 -4.10 2.40
CA GLY A 99 -4.93 -4.84 3.54
C GLY A 99 -4.55 -6.29 3.22
N THR A 100 -5.01 -6.84 2.09
CA THR A 100 -4.65 -8.18 1.61
C THR A 100 -3.35 -8.24 0.80
N VAL A 101 -2.67 -7.13 0.55
CA VAL A 101 -1.35 -7.08 -0.13
C VAL A 101 -0.37 -8.13 0.41
N PRO A 102 -0.23 -8.36 1.74
CA PRO A 102 0.63 -9.43 2.25
C PRO A 102 0.27 -10.84 1.76
N LEU A 103 -1.01 -11.11 1.48
CA LEU A 103 -1.47 -12.39 0.92
C LEU A 103 -0.97 -12.56 -0.51
N TRP A 104 -1.12 -11.51 -1.33
CA TRP A 104 -0.63 -11.49 -2.71
C TRP A 104 0.89 -11.64 -2.78
N LEU A 105 1.63 -10.97 -1.87
CA LEU A 105 3.09 -11.11 -1.77
C LEU A 105 3.50 -12.56 -1.50
N VAL A 106 2.80 -13.28 -0.61
CA VAL A 106 3.08 -14.70 -0.35
C VAL A 106 2.79 -15.56 -1.57
N LEU A 107 1.64 -15.32 -2.20
CA LEU A 107 1.20 -16.10 -3.36
C LEU A 107 2.15 -15.93 -4.55
N ILE A 108 2.51 -14.68 -4.88
CA ILE A 108 3.41 -14.37 -5.99
C ILE A 108 4.81 -14.93 -5.73
N GLU A 109 5.33 -14.78 -4.50
CA GLU A 109 6.63 -15.33 -4.11
C GLU A 109 6.66 -16.86 -4.22
N ALA A 110 5.55 -17.53 -3.88
CA ALA A 110 5.41 -18.99 -4.00
C ALA A 110 5.39 -19.48 -5.46
N LEU A 111 4.83 -18.69 -6.36
CA LEU A 111 4.67 -19.03 -7.79
C LEU A 111 5.88 -18.61 -8.62
N ARG A 112 6.73 -17.71 -8.11
CA ARG A 112 7.90 -17.20 -8.82
C ARG A 112 8.97 -18.28 -8.96
N PRO A 113 9.63 -18.45 -10.13
CA PRO A 113 10.79 -19.32 -10.27
C PRO A 113 11.88 -18.95 -9.26
N GLY A 114 12.34 -19.91 -8.47
CA GLY A 114 13.31 -19.69 -7.37
C GLY A 114 12.73 -18.97 -6.14
N GLY A 115 11.44 -18.79 -6.07
CA GLY A 115 10.78 -18.16 -4.92
C GLY A 115 10.66 -19.09 -3.72
N VAL A 116 10.35 -18.49 -2.57
CA VAL A 116 10.22 -19.24 -1.30
C VAL A 116 8.86 -19.92 -1.24
N LYS A 117 8.86 -21.25 -1.08
CA LYS A 117 7.61 -22.02 -0.91
C LYS A 117 6.91 -21.61 0.40
N PRO A 118 5.59 -21.38 0.37
CA PRO A 118 4.85 -21.03 1.57
C PRO A 118 4.83 -22.21 2.55
N THR A 119 4.94 -21.89 3.82
CA THR A 119 4.69 -22.87 4.89
C THR A 119 3.21 -23.29 4.89
N TRP A 120 2.88 -24.43 5.48
CA TRP A 120 1.49 -24.88 5.63
C TRP A 120 0.62 -23.84 6.37
N ARG A 121 1.20 -23.10 7.33
CA ARG A 121 0.54 -22.00 8.05
C ARG A 121 0.23 -20.83 7.10
N ALA A 122 1.15 -20.49 6.20
CA ALA A 122 0.92 -19.46 5.21
C ALA A 122 -0.20 -19.84 4.23
N ILE A 123 -0.29 -21.14 3.84
CA ILE A 123 -1.37 -21.64 2.98
C ILE A 123 -2.74 -21.50 3.68
N ILE A 124 -2.85 -21.93 4.94
CA ILE A 124 -4.08 -21.73 5.72
C ILE A 124 -4.45 -20.24 5.81
N GLY A 125 -3.47 -19.40 6.15
CA GLY A 125 -3.70 -17.94 6.21
C GLY A 125 -4.17 -17.37 4.89
N LEU A 126 -3.64 -17.82 3.73
CA LEU A 126 -4.10 -17.42 2.41
C LEU A 126 -5.58 -17.82 2.20
N ILE A 127 -5.95 -19.07 2.48
CA ILE A 127 -7.33 -19.56 2.33
C ILE A 127 -8.29 -18.73 3.18
N ILE A 128 -7.95 -18.49 4.45
CA ILE A 128 -8.76 -17.68 5.37
C ILE A 128 -8.86 -16.23 4.87
N GLY A 129 -7.75 -15.62 4.44
CA GLY A 129 -7.72 -14.24 3.98
C GLY A 129 -8.53 -14.01 2.71
N PHE A 130 -8.39 -14.88 1.70
CA PHE A 130 -9.23 -14.82 0.50
C PHE A 130 -10.70 -15.18 0.79
N GLY A 131 -10.98 -16.05 1.75
CA GLY A 131 -12.32 -16.28 2.29
C GLY A 131 -12.93 -15.02 2.90
N GLY A 132 -12.11 -14.21 3.59
CA GLY A 132 -12.53 -12.88 4.10
C GLY A 132 -12.87 -11.89 2.98
N ILE A 133 -12.10 -11.86 1.88
CA ILE A 133 -12.45 -11.05 0.69
C ILE A 133 -13.76 -11.56 0.08
N TYR A 134 -13.91 -12.86 -0.10
CA TYR A 134 -15.15 -13.44 -0.61
C TYR A 134 -16.36 -13.08 0.27
N LEU A 135 -16.21 -13.16 1.60
CA LEU A 135 -17.26 -12.70 2.51
C LEU A 135 -17.54 -11.20 2.31
N LEU A 136 -16.53 -10.36 2.16
CA LEU A 136 -16.69 -8.92 1.98
C LEU A 136 -17.43 -8.57 0.68
N VAL A 137 -17.13 -9.28 -0.42
CA VAL A 137 -17.55 -8.96 -1.80
C VAL A 137 -18.66 -9.88 -2.32
N GLY A 138 -18.89 -11.03 -1.69
CA GLY A 138 -19.78 -12.09 -2.15
C GLY A 138 -21.26 -11.67 -2.34
N PRO A 139 -22.10 -12.55 -2.92
CA PRO A 139 -23.45 -12.23 -3.36
C PRO A 139 -24.34 -11.58 -2.31
N SER A 140 -25.17 -10.63 -2.74
CA SER A 140 -26.09 -9.88 -1.88
C SER A 140 -27.14 -10.75 -1.18
N GLU A 141 -27.40 -11.95 -1.70
CA GLU A 141 -28.34 -12.94 -1.13
C GLU A 141 -27.94 -13.41 0.26
N LEU A 142 -26.63 -13.42 0.58
CA LEU A 142 -26.13 -13.76 1.91
C LEU A 142 -26.14 -12.57 2.89
N THR A 143 -26.47 -11.35 2.46
CA THR A 143 -25.95 -10.15 3.13
C THR A 143 -26.84 -8.92 3.13
N GLY A 144 -28.05 -9.00 2.57
CA GLY A 144 -28.93 -7.83 2.48
C GLY A 144 -28.43 -6.77 1.48
N LYS A 145 -29.10 -5.64 1.42
CA LYS A 145 -29.05 -4.58 0.38
C LYS A 145 -27.72 -3.85 0.10
N LEU A 146 -26.57 -4.37 0.51
CA LEU A 146 -25.28 -3.79 0.13
C LEU A 146 -24.94 -4.17 -1.32
N GLN A 147 -25.25 -3.28 -2.25
CA GLN A 147 -24.79 -3.40 -3.64
C GLN A 147 -23.27 -3.08 -3.67
N PHE A 148 -22.43 -4.09 -3.80
CA PHE A 148 -21.03 -3.88 -4.12
C PHE A 148 -20.90 -3.58 -5.61
N ASP A 149 -20.26 -2.47 -5.93
CA ASP A 149 -19.86 -2.21 -7.32
C ASP A 149 -18.74 -3.18 -7.72
N ALA A 150 -19.06 -4.09 -8.64
CA ALA A 150 -18.14 -5.13 -9.08
C ALA A 150 -16.89 -4.54 -9.74
N ILE A 151 -17.03 -3.44 -10.50
CA ILE A 151 -15.94 -2.78 -11.20
C ILE A 151 -14.99 -2.15 -10.19
N GLY A 152 -15.49 -1.39 -9.21
CA GLY A 152 -14.70 -0.79 -8.15
C GLY A 152 -13.99 -1.84 -7.31
N THR A 153 -14.68 -2.91 -6.95
CA THR A 153 -14.10 -4.02 -6.18
C THR A 153 -12.98 -4.72 -6.93
N PHE A 154 -13.21 -5.07 -8.21
CA PHE A 154 -12.18 -5.71 -9.04
C PHE A 154 -10.97 -4.78 -9.22
N ALA A 155 -11.19 -3.48 -9.39
CA ALA A 155 -10.11 -2.49 -9.51
C ALA A 155 -9.21 -2.49 -8.26
N VAL A 156 -9.76 -2.56 -7.03
CA VAL A 156 -8.94 -2.61 -5.81
C VAL A 156 -8.22 -3.95 -5.63
N ILE A 157 -8.86 -5.07 -6.02
CA ILE A 157 -8.19 -6.38 -6.03
C ILE A 157 -7.00 -6.36 -6.99
N ALA A 158 -7.20 -5.85 -8.22
CA ALA A 158 -6.14 -5.67 -9.19
C ALA A 158 -5.04 -4.71 -8.68
N ALA A 159 -5.43 -3.61 -8.01
CA ALA A 159 -4.50 -2.68 -7.38
C ALA A 159 -3.60 -3.38 -6.36
N SER A 160 -4.17 -4.19 -5.47
CA SER A 160 -3.44 -4.94 -4.45
C SER A 160 -2.46 -5.95 -5.07
N PHE A 161 -2.89 -6.61 -6.14
CA PHE A 161 -2.05 -7.55 -6.89
C PHE A 161 -0.88 -6.85 -7.60
N LEU A 162 -1.15 -5.76 -8.33
CA LEU A 162 -0.12 -4.98 -9.04
C LEU A 162 0.87 -4.34 -8.07
N TRP A 163 0.38 -3.81 -6.94
CA TRP A 163 1.23 -3.33 -5.86
C TRP A 163 2.21 -4.41 -5.37
N SER A 164 1.72 -5.62 -5.22
CA SER A 164 2.54 -6.75 -4.76
C SER A 164 3.60 -7.15 -5.77
N ILE A 165 3.27 -7.17 -7.08
CA ILE A 165 4.25 -7.40 -8.16
C ILE A 165 5.33 -6.32 -8.14
N GLY A 166 4.94 -5.04 -8.09
CA GLY A 166 5.87 -3.92 -8.06
C GLY A 166 6.78 -3.95 -6.82
N SER A 167 6.23 -4.33 -5.67
CA SER A 167 6.99 -4.49 -4.43
C SER A 167 8.03 -5.62 -4.52
N ILE A 168 7.72 -6.73 -5.19
CA ILE A 168 8.67 -7.82 -5.42
C ILE A 168 9.73 -7.38 -6.43
N TYR A 169 9.32 -6.75 -7.53
CA TYR A 169 10.23 -6.25 -8.55
C TYR A 169 11.25 -5.24 -7.98
N SER A 170 10.81 -4.33 -7.10
CA SER A 170 11.66 -3.30 -6.50
C SER A 170 12.85 -3.87 -5.71
N ARG A 171 12.76 -5.13 -5.24
CA ARG A 171 13.86 -5.78 -4.48
C ARG A 171 15.08 -6.13 -5.33
N SER A 172 14.89 -6.34 -6.62
CA SER A 172 15.95 -6.72 -7.58
C SER A 172 16.22 -5.64 -8.61
N ALA A 173 15.47 -4.55 -8.61
CA ALA A 173 15.60 -3.46 -9.55
C ALA A 173 16.84 -2.60 -9.25
N GLU A 174 17.44 -2.06 -10.30
CA GLU A 174 18.51 -1.07 -10.15
C GLU A 174 17.90 0.28 -9.73
N LEU A 175 18.22 0.74 -8.51
CA LEU A 175 17.58 1.89 -7.88
C LEU A 175 18.62 2.89 -7.35
N PRO A 176 18.27 4.18 -7.22
CA PRO A 176 19.10 5.17 -6.53
C PRO A 176 19.43 4.74 -5.09
N LYS A 177 20.63 5.05 -4.63
CA LYS A 177 21.06 4.75 -3.24
C LYS A 177 20.24 5.51 -2.20
N SER A 178 19.83 6.74 -2.52
CA SER A 178 18.97 7.55 -1.65
C SER A 178 17.52 7.07 -1.78
N ALA A 179 16.94 6.58 -0.69
CA ALA A 179 15.54 6.17 -0.65
C ALA A 179 14.58 7.35 -0.99
N TRP A 180 14.94 8.57 -0.64
CA TRP A 180 14.18 9.77 -0.97
C TRP A 180 14.20 10.09 -2.46
N MET A 181 15.39 10.00 -3.10
CA MET A 181 15.52 10.18 -4.54
C MET A 181 14.79 9.08 -5.29
N MET A 182 14.84 7.84 -4.81
CA MET A 182 14.08 6.71 -5.32
C MET A 182 12.57 7.00 -5.28
N THR A 183 12.03 7.34 -4.10
CA THR A 183 10.60 7.63 -3.93
C THR A 183 10.15 8.82 -4.78
N GLY A 184 10.94 9.91 -4.80
CA GLY A 184 10.63 11.06 -5.64
C GLY A 184 10.65 10.72 -7.14
N GLY A 185 11.65 9.98 -7.60
CA GLY A 185 11.75 9.53 -8.99
C GLY A 185 10.64 8.57 -9.40
N GLU A 186 10.25 7.66 -8.51
CA GLU A 186 9.08 6.78 -8.69
C GLU A 186 7.79 7.58 -8.84
N MET A 187 7.58 8.57 -7.95
CA MET A 187 6.41 9.45 -8.00
C MET A 187 6.36 10.28 -9.28
N VAL A 188 7.47 10.85 -9.71
CA VAL A 188 7.53 11.63 -10.97
C VAL A 188 7.25 10.73 -12.17
N SER A 189 7.94 9.59 -12.30
CA SER A 189 7.75 8.71 -13.45
C SER A 189 6.36 8.07 -13.48
N GLY A 190 5.85 7.63 -12.33
CA GLY A 190 4.51 7.07 -12.20
C GLY A 190 3.42 8.09 -12.49
N SER A 191 3.57 9.34 -12.03
CA SER A 191 2.59 10.41 -12.29
C SER A 191 2.47 10.74 -13.77
N LEU A 192 3.56 10.73 -14.53
CA LEU A 192 3.51 10.95 -16.00
C LEU A 192 2.67 9.88 -16.69
N LEU A 193 2.81 8.62 -16.29
CA LEU A 193 2.00 7.53 -16.82
C LEU A 193 0.54 7.60 -16.38
N ILE A 194 0.28 8.04 -15.14
CA ILE A 194 -1.07 8.31 -14.66
C ILE A 194 -1.73 9.41 -15.48
N PHE A 195 -1.01 10.51 -15.78
CA PHE A 195 -1.54 11.58 -16.65
C PHE A 195 -1.80 11.11 -18.07
N MET A 196 -0.98 10.21 -18.63
CA MET A 196 -1.28 9.61 -19.94
C MET A 196 -2.61 8.84 -19.91
N VAL A 197 -2.86 8.05 -18.87
CA VAL A 197 -4.15 7.34 -18.70
C VAL A 197 -5.29 8.33 -18.51
N SER A 198 -5.14 9.36 -17.68
CA SER A 198 -6.11 10.42 -17.48
C SER A 198 -6.47 11.13 -18.80
N LEU A 199 -5.47 11.37 -19.67
CA LEU A 199 -5.67 11.98 -20.98
C LEU A 199 -6.44 11.04 -21.92
N ILE A 200 -6.07 9.76 -21.98
CA ILE A 200 -6.73 8.73 -22.81
C ILE A 200 -8.21 8.57 -22.40
N LEU A 201 -8.49 8.58 -21.09
CA LEU A 201 -9.84 8.50 -20.56
C LEU A 201 -10.65 9.79 -20.73
N GLY A 202 -10.01 10.86 -21.18
CA GLY A 202 -10.67 12.14 -21.44
C GLY A 202 -10.99 12.95 -20.17
N GLU A 203 -10.39 12.63 -19.03
CA GLU A 203 -10.63 13.33 -17.76
C GLU A 203 -10.31 14.81 -17.84
N TRP A 204 -9.32 15.20 -18.62
CA TRP A 204 -8.94 16.60 -18.85
C TRP A 204 -10.01 17.43 -19.56
N LYS A 205 -10.84 16.78 -20.39
CA LYS A 205 -11.92 17.47 -21.11
C LYS A 205 -13.11 17.78 -20.20
N SER A 206 -13.35 16.94 -19.20
CA SER A 206 -14.42 17.12 -18.23
C SER A 206 -13.99 17.88 -16.97
N PHE A 207 -12.70 18.14 -16.81
CA PHE A 207 -12.17 18.81 -15.63
C PHE A 207 -12.20 20.33 -15.78
N ASN A 208 -12.95 20.97 -14.90
CA ASN A 208 -12.93 22.42 -14.72
C ASN A 208 -12.52 22.74 -13.28
N PRO A 209 -11.36 23.40 -13.06
CA PRO A 209 -10.91 23.74 -11.70
C PRO A 209 -11.91 24.59 -10.90
N ALA A 210 -12.78 25.36 -11.56
CA ALA A 210 -13.78 26.18 -10.89
C ALA A 210 -14.93 25.37 -10.27
N ASP A 211 -15.17 24.15 -10.78
CA ASP A 211 -16.23 23.25 -10.30
C ASP A 211 -15.74 22.32 -9.18
N VAL A 212 -14.43 22.38 -8.85
CA VAL A 212 -13.86 21.55 -7.80
C VAL A 212 -14.22 22.09 -6.43
N SER A 213 -14.80 21.25 -5.59
CA SER A 213 -15.18 21.62 -4.24
C SER A 213 -13.96 21.96 -3.37
N SER A 214 -14.15 22.86 -2.39
CA SER A 214 -13.11 23.15 -1.41
C SER A 214 -12.66 21.90 -0.64
N THR A 215 -13.58 20.97 -0.39
CA THR A 215 -13.29 19.69 0.26
C THR A 215 -12.34 18.86 -0.57
N SER A 216 -12.56 18.74 -1.88
CA SER A 216 -11.67 17.98 -2.78
C SER A 216 -10.29 18.62 -2.90
N TRP A 217 -10.20 19.97 -2.97
CA TRP A 217 -8.90 20.65 -2.94
C TRP A 217 -8.14 20.45 -1.63
N LEU A 218 -8.82 20.55 -0.48
CA LEU A 218 -8.21 20.31 0.82
C LEU A 218 -7.77 18.83 0.97
N ALA A 219 -8.59 17.90 0.49
CA ALA A 219 -8.24 16.49 0.47
C ALA A 219 -7.00 16.21 -0.41
N LEU A 220 -6.92 16.82 -1.62
CA LEU A 220 -5.74 16.70 -2.46
C LEU A 220 -4.50 17.30 -1.79
N LEU A 221 -4.60 18.48 -1.17
CA LEU A 221 -3.51 19.11 -0.43
C LEU A 221 -3.05 18.21 0.75
N TYR A 222 -4.00 17.63 1.48
CA TYR A 222 -3.72 16.66 2.54
C TYR A 222 -2.98 15.44 2.00
N LEU A 223 -3.40 14.88 0.87
CA LEU A 223 -2.76 13.74 0.23
C LEU A 223 -1.33 14.06 -0.23
N ILE A 224 -1.09 15.26 -0.74
CA ILE A 224 0.26 15.71 -1.14
C ILE A 224 1.16 15.83 0.10
N THR A 225 0.72 16.58 1.11
CA THR A 225 1.54 16.96 2.26
C THR A 225 1.69 15.82 3.27
N PHE A 226 0.56 15.30 3.76
CA PHE A 226 0.56 14.25 4.78
C PHE A 226 0.69 12.86 4.17
N GLY A 227 -0.16 12.51 3.22
CA GLY A 227 -0.19 11.18 2.64
C GLY A 227 1.09 10.80 1.92
N SER A 228 1.60 11.69 1.07
CA SER A 228 2.79 11.40 0.25
C SER A 228 4.09 11.85 0.91
N MET A 229 4.18 13.05 1.49
CA MET A 229 5.46 13.53 2.03
C MET A 229 5.67 13.04 3.47
N ILE A 230 4.81 13.40 4.42
CA ILE A 230 5.01 13.05 5.84
C ILE A 230 4.93 11.55 6.06
N GLY A 231 3.96 10.86 5.43
CA GLY A 231 3.82 9.42 5.55
C GLY A 231 5.06 8.66 5.09
N PHE A 232 5.65 9.01 3.94
CA PHE A 232 6.88 8.39 3.48
C PHE A 232 8.10 8.75 4.34
N VAL A 233 8.19 10.00 4.84
CA VAL A 233 9.25 10.39 5.81
C VAL A 233 9.19 9.50 7.04
N ALA A 234 8.03 9.39 7.66
CA ALA A 234 7.84 8.56 8.85
C ALA A 234 8.17 7.09 8.56
N TYR A 235 7.71 6.57 7.43
CA TYR A 235 7.95 5.19 7.01
C TYR A 235 9.44 4.88 6.80
N ILE A 236 10.16 5.70 6.02
CA ILE A 236 11.58 5.50 5.76
C ILE A 236 12.38 5.64 7.06
N TRP A 237 12.06 6.63 7.89
CA TRP A 237 12.71 6.80 9.20
C TRP A 237 12.49 5.57 10.09
N LEU A 238 11.26 5.02 10.12
CA LEU A 238 10.93 3.81 10.87
C LEU A 238 11.71 2.60 10.37
N LEU A 239 11.86 2.41 9.06
CA LEU A 239 12.64 1.29 8.49
C LEU A 239 14.10 1.32 8.94
N GLN A 240 14.66 2.51 9.21
CA GLN A 240 16.05 2.67 9.66
C GLN A 240 16.20 2.56 11.18
N ASN A 241 15.13 2.79 11.96
CA ASN A 241 15.23 2.95 13.41
C ASN A 241 14.37 1.96 14.23
N ALA A 242 13.57 1.12 13.57
CA ALA A 242 12.69 0.17 14.23
C ALA A 242 12.75 -1.21 13.56
N PRO A 243 12.44 -2.30 14.30
CA PRO A 243 12.32 -3.63 13.71
C PRO A 243 11.27 -3.64 12.57
N ILE A 244 11.60 -4.25 11.44
CA ILE A 244 10.71 -4.35 10.27
C ILE A 244 9.34 -4.95 10.64
N SER A 245 9.33 -5.91 11.57
CA SER A 245 8.08 -6.51 12.07
C SER A 245 7.15 -5.51 12.76
N LEU A 246 7.72 -4.53 13.48
CA LEU A 246 6.94 -3.46 14.10
C LEU A 246 6.46 -2.46 13.05
N VAL A 247 7.29 -2.10 12.08
CA VAL A 247 6.88 -1.20 10.99
C VAL A 247 5.74 -1.82 10.18
N ALA A 248 5.85 -3.11 9.83
CA ALA A 248 4.84 -3.82 9.04
C ALA A 248 3.43 -3.86 9.67
N THR A 249 3.30 -3.51 10.96
CA THR A 249 1.99 -3.46 11.62
C THR A 249 1.05 -2.39 11.05
N TYR A 250 1.57 -1.39 10.30
CA TYR A 250 0.71 -0.44 9.59
C TYR A 250 -0.29 -1.12 8.65
N ALA A 251 0.09 -2.25 8.04
CA ALA A 251 -0.76 -2.99 7.13
C ALA A 251 -2.03 -3.54 7.80
N TYR A 252 -2.03 -3.70 9.13
CA TYR A 252 -3.20 -4.16 9.89
C TYR A 252 -3.99 -2.99 10.48
N VAL A 253 -3.30 -1.94 10.86
CA VAL A 253 -3.92 -0.81 11.55
C VAL A 253 -4.57 0.15 10.56
N ASN A 254 -3.96 0.37 9.39
CA ASN A 254 -4.49 1.29 8.39
C ASN A 254 -5.93 0.96 7.94
N PRO A 255 -6.30 -0.32 7.64
CA PRO A 255 -7.68 -0.64 7.32
C PRO A 255 -8.66 -0.34 8.46
N LEU A 256 -8.25 -0.53 9.72
CA LEU A 256 -9.09 -0.20 10.86
C LEU A 256 -9.32 1.31 10.97
N VAL A 257 -8.25 2.10 10.82
CA VAL A 257 -8.34 3.57 10.81
C VAL A 257 -9.23 4.04 9.66
N ALA A 258 -9.08 3.47 8.46
CA ALA A 258 -9.89 3.81 7.29
C ALA A 258 -11.38 3.52 7.51
N VAL A 259 -11.72 2.34 8.03
CA VAL A 259 -13.11 1.95 8.33
C VAL A 259 -13.73 2.87 9.39
N LEU A 260 -12.99 3.17 10.47
CA LEU A 260 -13.47 4.05 11.53
C LEU A 260 -13.67 5.49 11.04
N LEU A 261 -12.71 6.04 10.27
CA LEU A 261 -12.81 7.39 9.72
C LEU A 261 -13.88 7.48 8.64
N GLY A 262 -14.01 6.48 7.77
CA GLY A 262 -15.06 6.40 6.76
C GLY A 262 -16.45 6.40 7.39
N ASN A 263 -16.66 5.63 8.46
CA ASN A 263 -17.90 5.64 9.21
C ASN A 263 -18.17 7.00 9.88
N TRP A 264 -17.16 7.55 10.57
CA TRP A 264 -17.34 8.77 11.35
C TRP A 264 -17.50 10.04 10.50
N LEU A 265 -16.67 10.22 9.46
CA LEU A 265 -16.60 11.46 8.69
C LEU A 265 -17.36 11.40 7.35
N ALA A 266 -17.42 10.23 6.71
CA ALA A 266 -18.14 10.03 5.44
C ALA A 266 -19.45 9.26 5.61
N GLN A 267 -19.84 8.92 6.85
CA GLN A 267 -21.07 8.16 7.17
C GLN A 267 -21.16 6.84 6.37
N GLU A 268 -20.03 6.23 6.09
CA GLU A 268 -19.98 4.92 5.46
C GLU A 268 -20.62 3.85 6.36
N ALA A 269 -21.39 2.95 5.78
CA ALA A 269 -22.11 1.94 6.54
C ALA A 269 -21.12 0.96 7.23
N LEU A 270 -21.18 0.87 8.56
CA LEU A 270 -20.44 -0.10 9.35
C LEU A 270 -21.33 -1.32 9.63
N THR A 271 -21.36 -2.26 8.70
CA THR A 271 -22.18 -3.47 8.84
C THR A 271 -21.44 -4.59 9.57
N SER A 272 -22.19 -5.52 10.17
CA SER A 272 -21.61 -6.72 10.79
C SER A 272 -20.75 -7.51 9.81
N ARG A 273 -21.12 -7.51 8.53
CA ARG A 273 -20.33 -8.14 7.45
C ARG A 273 -18.95 -7.51 7.30
N ILE A 274 -18.86 -6.18 7.25
CA ILE A 274 -17.59 -5.44 7.15
C ILE A 274 -16.73 -5.76 8.37
N LEU A 275 -17.31 -5.78 9.57
CA LEU A 275 -16.59 -6.08 10.81
C LEU A 275 -16.06 -7.52 10.84
N ILE A 276 -16.87 -8.50 10.46
CA ILE A 276 -16.45 -9.90 10.42
C ILE A 276 -15.38 -10.11 9.34
N ALA A 277 -15.60 -9.57 8.13
CA ALA A 277 -14.62 -9.66 7.06
C ALA A 277 -13.29 -8.97 7.44
N ALA A 278 -13.34 -7.80 8.07
CA ALA A 278 -12.16 -7.11 8.60
C ALA A 278 -11.40 -7.98 9.61
N GLY A 279 -12.10 -8.57 10.57
CA GLY A 279 -11.51 -9.49 11.54
C GLY A 279 -10.82 -10.70 10.89
N ILE A 280 -11.45 -11.32 9.88
CA ILE A 280 -10.91 -12.44 9.13
C ILE A 280 -9.68 -12.03 8.31
N ILE A 281 -9.77 -10.94 7.53
CA ILE A 281 -8.67 -10.47 6.67
C ILE A 281 -7.46 -10.08 7.54
N ILE A 282 -7.66 -9.21 8.53
CA ILE A 282 -6.59 -8.74 9.40
C ILE A 282 -5.98 -9.90 10.20
N GLY A 283 -6.83 -10.76 10.77
CA GLY A 283 -6.37 -11.95 11.50
C GLY A 283 -5.54 -12.89 10.63
N SER A 284 -5.94 -13.12 9.38
CA SER A 284 -5.17 -13.95 8.43
C SER A 284 -3.79 -13.35 8.12
N VAL A 285 -3.71 -12.04 7.93
CA VAL A 285 -2.45 -11.35 7.65
C VAL A 285 -1.52 -11.36 8.86
N ILE A 286 -2.04 -11.16 10.08
CA ILE A 286 -1.28 -11.30 11.32
C ILE A 286 -0.74 -12.73 11.46
N PHE A 287 -1.59 -13.74 11.20
CA PHE A 287 -1.21 -15.16 11.28
C PHE A 287 -0.09 -15.51 10.31
N ILE A 288 -0.16 -15.05 9.04
CA ILE A 288 0.90 -15.29 8.04
C ILE A 288 2.21 -14.62 8.46
N ASN A 289 2.16 -13.36 8.91
CA ASN A 289 3.37 -12.62 9.27
C ASN A 289 4.04 -13.20 10.53
N SER A 290 3.28 -13.65 11.52
CA SER A 290 3.83 -14.33 12.71
C SER A 290 4.49 -15.65 12.34
N ALA A 291 3.92 -16.42 11.41
CA ALA A 291 4.51 -17.66 10.91
C ALA A 291 5.86 -17.42 10.18
N ARG A 292 5.97 -16.36 9.38
CA ARG A 292 7.22 -15.97 8.70
C ARG A 292 8.33 -15.58 9.68
N GLN A 293 7.99 -14.83 10.72
CA GLN A 293 8.96 -14.43 11.76
C GLN A 293 9.48 -15.61 12.54
N ALA A 294 8.61 -16.59 12.88
CA ALA A 294 9.01 -17.80 13.56
C ALA A 294 9.98 -18.68 12.73
N SER A 295 9.80 -18.70 11.40
CA SER A 295 10.70 -19.43 10.49
C SER A 295 12.06 -18.74 10.35
N ALA A 296 12.09 -17.43 10.18
CA ALA A 296 13.34 -16.65 10.10
C ALA A 296 14.16 -16.72 11.41
N GLY A 297 13.50 -16.74 12.57
CA GLY A 297 14.16 -16.89 13.86
C GLY A 297 14.74 -18.29 14.11
N ARG A 298 14.25 -19.32 13.41
CA ARG A 298 14.82 -20.69 13.47
C ARG A 298 16.08 -20.84 12.61
N GLU A 299 16.11 -20.21 11.45
CA GLU A 299 17.29 -20.21 10.56
C GLU A 299 18.45 -19.38 11.11
N ALA A 300 18.17 -18.36 11.94
CA ALA A 300 19.18 -17.51 12.55
C ALA A 300 19.80 -18.08 13.84
N LYS A 301 19.36 -19.23 14.35
CA LYS A 301 20.04 -19.88 15.48
C LYS A 301 21.35 -20.52 14.97
N PRO A 302 22.53 -20.12 15.52
CA PRO A 302 23.78 -20.76 15.16
C PRO A 302 23.69 -22.25 15.48
N VAL A 303 24.08 -23.09 14.52
CA VAL A 303 24.34 -24.51 14.76
C VAL A 303 25.44 -24.56 15.79
N VAL A 304 25.09 -24.84 17.02
CA VAL A 304 26.09 -25.15 18.07
C VAL A 304 26.72 -26.46 17.64
N PRO A 305 28.04 -26.50 17.34
CA PRO A 305 28.69 -27.77 16.99
C PRO A 305 28.50 -28.76 18.13
N ASP A 306 28.17 -29.99 17.79
CA ASP A 306 28.00 -31.04 18.76
C ASP A 306 29.29 -31.21 19.58
N LYS A 307 29.16 -31.29 20.90
CA LYS A 307 30.31 -31.39 21.81
C LYS A 307 31.16 -32.64 21.54
N GLU A 308 30.73 -33.58 20.72
CA GLU A 308 31.45 -34.77 20.33
C GLU A 308 32.52 -34.53 19.23
N GLU A 309 32.38 -33.50 18.38
CA GLU A 309 33.40 -33.17 17.37
C GLU A 309 34.63 -32.49 17.95
N ILE A 310 34.51 -31.81 19.10
CA ILE A 310 35.65 -31.13 19.77
C ILE A 310 36.50 -32.16 20.55
N ALA A 311 35.92 -33.30 20.93
CA ALA A 311 36.65 -34.35 21.70
C ALA A 311 37.46 -35.29 20.83
N SER A 312 37.30 -35.28 19.49
CA SER A 312 38.01 -36.18 18.58
C SER A 312 39.19 -35.52 17.86
N SER A 313 39.48 -34.20 18.09
CA SER A 313 40.59 -33.44 17.48
C SER A 313 41.67 -32.96 18.47
N GLY A 314 41.69 -33.55 19.69
CA GLY A 314 42.70 -33.34 20.71
C GLY A 314 43.68 -34.48 20.84
#